data_edc760b1b25b589a40e51ad7bae8239d
#
_entry.id   edc760b1b25b589a40e51ad7bae8239d
#
_cell.length_a   1.000
_cell.length_b   1.000
_cell.length_c   1.000
_cell.angle_alpha   90.00
_cell.angle_beta   90.00
_cell.angle_gamma   90.00
#
_symmetry.space_group_name_H-M   'P 1'
#
loop_
_entity.id
_entity.type
_entity.pdbx_description
1 polymer ?
#
loop_
_entity_poly.entity_id
_entity_poly.type
_entity_poly.pdbx_seq_one_letter_code
_entity_poly.pdbx_strand_id
1 'polypeptide(L)'
;MTNVCLVTGAAGFIGSNLVDYLLDKGHSVVCVDNESANNEKFHWAHENGMAINVKADITDYRGMLNVLSGVDYVFHLAAESRLQSAIQNPIEAVQKNCVGTTVMLQCAREVGVKRFVYSSTSSGYGNNPYPNVETQPDD
;
A
#
# COMPACT_ATOMS: atom_id res chain seq x y z
N MET A 1 -0.65 14.30 -18.51
CA MET A 1 0.69 13.68 -18.33
C MET A 1 0.46 12.34 -17.66
N THR A 2 1.02 11.28 -18.21
CA THR A 2 0.98 9.94 -17.63
C THR A 2 2.02 9.86 -16.51
N ASN A 3 1.62 9.48 -15.30
CA ASN A 3 2.54 9.22 -14.19
C ASN A 3 2.64 7.72 -13.97
N VAL A 4 3.73 7.29 -13.35
CA VAL A 4 3.90 5.92 -12.88
C VAL A 4 3.52 5.88 -11.39
N CYS A 5 2.46 5.15 -11.08
CA CYS A 5 1.96 4.96 -9.71
C CYS A 5 2.31 3.56 -9.23
N LEU A 6 2.73 3.42 -7.98
CA LEU A 6 2.90 2.12 -7.35
C LEU A 6 1.84 1.97 -6.25
N VAL A 7 1.15 0.83 -6.24
CA VAL A 7 0.15 0.47 -5.22
C VAL A 7 0.62 -0.78 -4.52
N THR A 8 0.86 -0.73 -3.21
CA THR A 8 1.10 -1.93 -2.39
C THR A 8 -0.22 -2.45 -1.81
N GLY A 9 -0.34 -3.75 -1.62
CA GLY A 9 -1.62 -4.38 -1.30
C GLY A 9 -2.59 -4.29 -2.49
N ALA A 10 -2.02 -4.26 -3.70
CA ALA A 10 -2.73 -3.98 -4.94
C ALA A 10 -3.79 -5.01 -5.29
N ALA A 11 -3.62 -6.25 -4.86
CA ALA A 11 -4.57 -7.34 -5.11
C ALA A 11 -5.66 -7.44 -4.04
N GLY A 12 -5.59 -6.62 -2.99
CA GLY A 12 -6.63 -6.50 -1.96
C GLY A 12 -7.84 -5.69 -2.43
N PHE A 13 -8.89 -5.65 -1.60
CA PHE A 13 -10.15 -4.98 -1.97
C PHE A 13 -9.95 -3.49 -2.30
N ILE A 14 -9.30 -2.71 -1.41
CA ILE A 14 -9.08 -1.28 -1.64
C ILE A 14 -8.05 -1.08 -2.77
N GLY A 15 -6.96 -1.86 -2.73
CA GLY A 15 -5.86 -1.74 -3.70
C GLY A 15 -6.32 -1.97 -5.14
N SER A 16 -7.07 -3.03 -5.41
CA SER A 16 -7.56 -3.35 -6.76
C SER A 16 -8.48 -2.26 -7.31
N ASN A 17 -9.39 -1.73 -6.51
CA ASN A 17 -10.26 -0.63 -6.92
C ASN A 17 -9.46 0.67 -7.20
N LEU A 18 -8.41 0.94 -6.42
CA LEU A 18 -7.54 2.09 -6.68
C LEU A 18 -6.72 1.90 -7.96
N VAL A 19 -6.22 0.68 -8.21
CA VAL A 19 -5.50 0.34 -9.45
C VAL A 19 -6.38 0.59 -10.66
N ASP A 20 -7.62 0.06 -10.67
CA ASP A 20 -8.56 0.27 -11.76
C ASP A 20 -8.83 1.77 -12.00
N TYR A 21 -9.05 2.54 -10.93
CA TYR A 21 -9.25 3.98 -11.02
C TYR A 21 -8.04 4.71 -11.63
N LEU A 22 -6.81 4.35 -11.23
CA LEU A 22 -5.60 4.97 -11.76
C LEU A 22 -5.40 4.65 -13.25
N LEU A 23 -5.68 3.42 -13.66
CA LEU A 23 -5.64 2.98 -15.06
C LEU A 23 -6.68 3.73 -15.91
N ASP A 24 -7.90 3.89 -15.40
CA ASP A 24 -8.97 4.66 -16.06
C ASP A 24 -8.59 6.14 -16.22
N LYS A 25 -7.77 6.68 -15.33
CA LYS A 25 -7.21 8.04 -15.44
C LYS A 25 -6.01 8.14 -16.39
N GLY A 26 -5.59 7.04 -16.98
CA GLY A 26 -4.48 6.99 -17.95
C GLY A 26 -3.09 7.00 -17.29
N HIS A 27 -2.97 6.54 -16.05
CA HIS A 27 -1.69 6.34 -15.38
C HIS A 27 -1.16 4.93 -15.63
N SER A 28 0.16 4.76 -15.59
CA SER A 28 0.77 3.44 -15.52
C SER A 28 0.85 2.99 -14.06
N VAL A 29 0.55 1.71 -13.77
CA VAL A 29 0.48 1.22 -12.40
C VAL A 29 1.38 0.00 -12.18
N VAL A 30 2.24 0.09 -11.18
CA VAL A 30 2.98 -1.06 -10.63
C VAL A 30 2.20 -1.58 -9.43
N CYS A 31 1.65 -2.78 -9.58
CA CYS A 31 0.83 -3.46 -8.58
C CYS A 31 1.71 -4.38 -7.76
N VAL A 32 1.87 -4.13 -6.46
CA VAL A 32 2.69 -4.94 -5.56
C VAL A 32 1.82 -5.62 -4.52
N ASP A 33 1.94 -6.93 -4.39
CA ASP A 33 1.27 -7.72 -3.37
C ASP A 33 2.08 -8.99 -3.08
N ASN A 34 2.05 -9.50 -1.85
CA ASN A 34 2.69 -10.75 -1.49
C ASN A 34 1.72 -11.94 -1.46
N GLU A 35 0.44 -11.69 -1.80
CA GLU A 35 -0.62 -12.69 -1.84
C GLU A 35 -0.92 -13.35 -0.47
N SER A 36 -0.49 -12.73 0.63
CA SER A 36 -0.69 -13.31 1.97
C SER A 36 -2.15 -13.30 2.45
N ALA A 37 -2.99 -12.45 1.87
CA ALA A 37 -4.39 -12.36 2.25
C ALA A 37 -5.22 -13.57 1.86
N ASN A 38 -4.77 -14.37 0.89
CA ASN A 38 -5.32 -15.65 0.42
C ASN A 38 -6.85 -15.73 0.54
N ASN A 39 -7.56 -14.78 -0.06
CA ASN A 39 -9.01 -14.73 -0.03
C ASN A 39 -9.61 -14.72 -1.43
N GLU A 40 -10.88 -15.09 -1.55
CA GLU A 40 -11.63 -15.13 -2.82
C GLU A 40 -11.77 -13.76 -3.52
N LYS A 41 -11.36 -12.68 -2.87
CA LYS A 41 -11.40 -11.29 -3.37
C LYS A 41 -10.04 -10.81 -3.85
N PHE A 42 -9.09 -11.71 -3.97
CA PHE A 42 -7.77 -11.42 -4.49
C PHE A 42 -7.86 -11.13 -5.99
N HIS A 43 -7.41 -9.97 -6.41
CA HIS A 43 -7.62 -9.52 -7.78
C HIS A 43 -6.42 -8.76 -8.31
N TRP A 44 -5.61 -9.43 -9.12
CA TRP A 44 -4.59 -8.75 -9.89
C TRP A 44 -5.20 -7.91 -11.02
N ALA A 45 -4.58 -6.77 -11.32
CA ALA A 45 -4.93 -5.99 -12.49
C ALA A 45 -4.69 -6.77 -13.78
N HIS A 46 -5.52 -6.52 -14.78
CA HIS A 46 -5.31 -7.09 -16.12
C HIS A 46 -4.07 -6.44 -16.74
N GLU A 47 -3.07 -7.22 -17.06
CA GLU A 47 -1.86 -6.73 -17.72
C GLU A 47 -2.18 -6.28 -19.15
N ASN A 48 -2.11 -4.98 -19.38
CA ASN A 48 -2.45 -4.36 -20.68
C ASN A 48 -1.36 -3.37 -21.17
N GLY A 49 -0.13 -3.54 -20.67
CA GLY A 49 0.99 -2.63 -20.95
C GLY A 49 1.02 -1.36 -20.09
N MET A 50 -0.05 -1.05 -19.34
CA MET A 50 -0.10 0.04 -18.36
C MET A 50 -0.09 -0.48 -16.92
N ALA A 51 -0.43 -1.74 -16.68
CA ALA A 51 -0.36 -2.40 -15.38
C ALA A 51 0.71 -3.50 -15.39
N ILE A 52 1.54 -3.52 -14.37
CA ILE A 52 2.55 -4.56 -14.13
C ILE A 52 2.30 -5.14 -12.74
N ASN A 53 2.07 -6.45 -12.66
CA ASN A 53 1.85 -7.15 -11.40
C ASN A 53 3.18 -7.72 -10.88
N VAL A 54 3.54 -7.37 -9.65
CA VAL A 54 4.78 -7.78 -8.99
C VAL A 54 4.44 -8.49 -7.69
N LYS A 55 4.64 -9.80 -7.64
CA LYS A 55 4.56 -10.56 -6.40
C LYS A 55 5.82 -10.32 -5.58
N ALA A 56 5.72 -9.51 -4.52
CA ALA A 56 6.85 -9.15 -3.68
C ALA A 56 6.40 -8.79 -2.26
N ASP A 57 7.33 -8.89 -1.31
CA ASP A 57 7.11 -8.49 0.07
C ASP A 57 7.69 -7.10 0.32
N ILE A 58 6.88 -6.22 0.95
CA ILE A 58 7.29 -4.85 1.28
C ILE A 58 8.44 -4.77 2.28
N THR A 59 8.77 -5.86 2.96
CA THR A 59 9.91 -5.95 3.88
C THR A 59 11.24 -6.23 3.16
N ASP A 60 11.19 -6.64 1.88
CA ASP A 60 12.39 -6.83 1.06
C ASP A 60 12.91 -5.49 0.52
N TYR A 61 13.83 -4.88 1.26
CA TYR A 61 14.42 -3.59 0.90
C TYR A 61 15.02 -3.57 -0.51
N ARG A 62 15.81 -4.60 -0.88
CA ARG A 62 16.46 -4.63 -2.19
C ARG A 62 15.50 -4.83 -3.32
N GLY A 63 14.53 -5.71 -3.13
CA GLY A 63 13.44 -5.92 -4.08
C GLY A 63 12.63 -4.65 -4.28
N MET A 64 12.22 -3.99 -3.20
CA MET A 64 11.43 -2.77 -3.27
C MET A 64 12.20 -1.58 -3.88
N LEU A 65 13.49 -1.46 -3.62
CA LEU A 65 14.31 -0.43 -4.25
C LEU A 65 14.32 -0.55 -5.79
N ASN A 66 14.41 -1.78 -6.30
CA ASN A 66 14.32 -2.04 -7.73
C ASN A 66 12.92 -1.75 -8.29
N VAL A 67 11.88 -2.20 -7.59
CA VAL A 67 10.47 -2.04 -8.02
C VAL A 67 10.04 -0.57 -8.03
N LEU A 68 10.57 0.25 -7.12
CA LEU A 68 10.27 1.68 -7.07
C LEU A 68 11.03 2.52 -8.11
N SER A 69 11.97 1.94 -8.84
CA SER A 69 12.75 2.69 -9.84
C SER A 69 11.83 3.29 -10.92
N GLY A 70 11.86 4.61 -11.06
CA GLY A 70 11.02 5.34 -12.02
C GLY A 70 9.56 5.57 -11.59
N VAL A 71 9.20 5.24 -10.35
CA VAL A 71 7.87 5.51 -9.79
C VAL A 71 7.75 6.98 -9.36
N ASP A 72 6.65 7.62 -9.76
CA ASP A 72 6.33 9.01 -9.40
C ASP A 72 5.58 9.10 -8.06
N TYR A 73 4.60 8.22 -7.84
CA TYR A 73 3.69 8.24 -6.69
C TYR A 73 3.55 6.85 -6.09
N VAL A 74 3.57 6.76 -4.76
CA VAL A 74 3.33 5.52 -4.01
C VAL A 74 2.03 5.65 -3.24
N PHE A 75 1.17 4.64 -3.36
CA PHE A 75 -0.03 4.43 -2.54
C PHE A 75 0.21 3.17 -1.69
N HIS A 76 0.50 3.37 -0.42
CA HIS A 76 0.87 2.28 0.47
C HIS A 76 -0.35 1.78 1.25
N LEU A 77 -0.91 0.66 0.79
CA LEU A 77 -2.10 0.01 1.36
C LEU A 77 -1.80 -1.38 1.94
N ALA A 78 -0.61 -1.93 1.70
CA ALA A 78 -0.21 -3.22 2.25
C ALA A 78 -0.08 -3.13 3.77
N ALA A 79 -0.86 -3.95 4.47
CA ALA A 79 -0.86 -4.02 5.93
C ALA A 79 -1.52 -5.31 6.43
N GLU A 80 -1.19 -5.72 7.65
CA GLU A 80 -2.07 -6.60 8.42
C GLU A 80 -3.15 -5.74 9.11
N SER A 81 -4.35 -5.77 8.56
CA SER A 81 -5.46 -4.91 9.00
C SER A 81 -6.44 -5.60 9.94
N ARG A 82 -6.30 -6.93 10.14
CA ARG A 82 -7.21 -7.71 10.95
C ARG A 82 -6.72 -7.80 12.39
N LEU A 83 -7.49 -7.26 13.32
CA LEU A 83 -7.15 -7.25 14.74
C LEU A 83 -6.88 -8.66 15.28
N GLN A 84 -7.72 -9.64 14.94
CA GLN A 84 -7.56 -11.02 15.41
C GLN A 84 -6.27 -11.66 14.90
N SER A 85 -5.93 -11.44 13.64
CA SER A 85 -4.66 -11.91 13.05
C SER A 85 -3.46 -11.25 13.74
N ALA A 86 -3.52 -9.95 13.99
CA ALA A 86 -2.46 -9.21 14.66
C ALA A 86 -2.26 -9.67 16.14
N ILE A 87 -3.34 -10.02 16.84
CA ILE A 87 -3.24 -10.56 18.20
C ILE A 87 -2.61 -11.97 18.20
N GLN A 88 -2.98 -12.81 17.24
CA GLN A 88 -2.45 -14.17 17.13
C GLN A 88 -0.99 -14.19 16.67
N ASN A 89 -0.59 -13.29 15.78
CA ASN A 89 0.74 -13.20 15.21
C ASN A 89 1.33 -11.78 15.30
N PRO A 90 1.60 -11.27 16.51
CA PRO A 90 2.00 -9.87 16.71
C PRO A 90 3.35 -9.53 16.04
N ILE A 91 4.28 -10.48 15.97
CA ILE A 91 5.57 -10.27 15.29
C ILE A 91 5.35 -10.02 13.82
N GLU A 92 4.53 -10.82 13.15
CA GLU A 92 4.21 -10.66 11.73
C GLU A 92 3.48 -9.34 11.46
N ALA A 93 2.55 -8.96 12.34
CA ALA A 93 1.84 -7.68 12.23
C ALA A 93 2.81 -6.50 12.32
N VAL A 94 3.77 -6.52 13.26
CA VAL A 94 4.82 -5.49 13.38
C VAL A 94 5.73 -5.49 12.16
N GLN A 95 6.13 -6.66 11.67
CA GLN A 95 6.97 -6.75 10.48
C GLN A 95 6.27 -6.11 9.26
N LYS A 96 5.02 -6.43 9.02
CA LYS A 96 4.26 -5.85 7.89
C LYS A 96 4.00 -4.35 8.10
N ASN A 97 3.43 -3.97 9.24
CA ASN A 97 2.92 -2.62 9.43
C ASN A 97 4.02 -1.60 9.78
N CYS A 98 5.03 -1.99 10.56
CA CYS A 98 6.10 -1.08 10.97
C CYS A 98 7.33 -1.23 10.06
N VAL A 99 7.90 -2.44 9.97
CA VAL A 99 9.13 -2.65 9.21
C VAL A 99 8.88 -2.45 7.71
N GLY A 100 7.82 -3.06 7.17
CA GLY A 100 7.46 -2.92 5.75
C GLY A 100 7.21 -1.46 5.36
N THR A 101 6.44 -0.70 6.15
CA THR A 101 6.22 0.73 5.91
C THR A 101 7.52 1.52 5.97
N THR A 102 8.42 1.22 6.93
CA THR A 102 9.73 1.87 7.04
C THR A 102 10.59 1.58 5.81
N VAL A 103 10.62 0.34 5.34
CA VAL A 103 11.35 -0.05 4.11
C VAL A 103 10.79 0.73 2.91
N MET A 104 9.49 0.77 2.74
CA MET A 104 8.85 1.49 1.63
C MET A 104 9.15 2.98 1.65
N LEU A 105 9.12 3.62 2.82
CA LEU A 105 9.47 5.05 2.97
C LEU A 105 10.95 5.29 2.66
N GLN A 106 11.84 4.40 3.13
CA GLN A 106 13.27 4.49 2.84
C GLN A 106 13.55 4.38 1.33
N CYS A 107 12.98 3.36 0.68
CA CYS A 107 13.11 3.17 -0.76
C CYS A 107 12.55 4.35 -1.55
N ALA A 108 11.34 4.83 -1.19
CA ALA A 108 10.71 5.98 -1.84
C ALA A 108 11.57 7.25 -1.75
N ARG A 109 12.22 7.48 -0.60
CA ARG A 109 13.17 8.58 -0.42
C ARG A 109 14.39 8.45 -1.30
N GLU A 110 14.96 7.25 -1.40
CA GLU A 110 16.19 7.01 -2.16
C GLU A 110 16.00 7.13 -3.66
N VAL A 111 14.85 6.68 -4.19
CA VAL A 111 14.56 6.80 -5.63
C VAL A 111 13.95 8.16 -6.00
N GLY A 112 13.61 8.99 -5.02
CA GLY A 112 13.07 10.32 -5.26
C GLY A 112 11.59 10.35 -5.65
N VAL A 113 10.76 9.49 -5.07
CA VAL A 113 9.29 9.51 -5.25
C VAL A 113 8.74 10.89 -4.93
N LYS A 114 7.89 11.42 -5.82
CA LYS A 114 7.31 12.77 -5.68
C LYS A 114 6.36 12.88 -4.49
N ARG A 115 5.58 11.83 -4.22
CA ARG A 115 4.65 11.77 -3.08
C ARG A 115 4.41 10.32 -2.66
N PHE A 116 4.39 10.12 -1.35
CA PHE A 116 4.02 8.88 -0.70
C PHE A 116 2.70 9.09 0.06
N VAL A 117 1.68 8.30 -0.28
CA VAL A 117 0.37 8.31 0.38
C VAL A 117 0.26 7.05 1.22
N TYR A 118 0.12 7.22 2.52
CA TYR A 118 -0.01 6.14 3.50
C TYR A 118 -1.45 6.03 3.98
N SER A 119 -2.03 4.83 3.86
CA SER A 119 -3.35 4.55 4.43
C SER A 119 -3.20 4.25 5.92
N SER A 120 -3.53 5.23 6.75
CA SER A 120 -3.47 5.12 8.19
C SER A 120 -4.71 4.42 8.77
N THR A 121 -5.00 4.62 10.04
CA THR A 121 -6.06 3.94 10.78
C THR A 121 -7.08 4.91 11.37
N SER A 122 -8.35 4.53 11.35
CA SER A 122 -9.41 5.26 12.06
C SER A 122 -9.25 5.19 13.60
N SER A 123 -8.41 4.29 14.11
CA SER A 123 -8.17 4.18 15.55
C SER A 123 -7.49 5.44 16.13
N GLY A 124 -6.82 6.26 15.30
CA GLY A 124 -6.24 7.54 15.72
C GLY A 124 -7.29 8.55 16.18
N TYR A 125 -8.56 8.39 15.78
CA TYR A 125 -9.64 9.25 16.26
C TYR A 125 -10.11 8.90 17.69
N GLY A 126 -9.79 7.71 18.20
CA GLY A 126 -10.08 7.27 19.57
C GLY A 126 -11.56 7.37 19.95
N ASN A 127 -11.80 7.86 21.15
CA ASN A 127 -13.16 8.07 21.70
C ASN A 127 -13.67 9.51 21.53
N ASN A 128 -13.08 10.28 20.63
CA ASN A 128 -13.50 11.65 20.37
C ASN A 128 -14.98 11.72 19.90
N PRO A 129 -15.68 12.82 20.20
CA PRO A 129 -17.07 12.99 19.77
C PRO A 129 -17.24 12.97 18.24
N TYR A 130 -18.34 12.41 17.77
CA TYR A 130 -18.72 12.45 16.35
C TYR A 130 -19.30 13.83 15.96
N PRO A 131 -19.15 14.25 14.68
CA PRO A 131 -18.36 13.58 13.63
C PRO A 131 -16.87 13.77 13.82
N ASN A 132 -16.07 12.76 13.44
CA ASN A 132 -14.62 12.89 13.41
C ASN A 132 -14.20 13.91 12.34
N VAL A 133 -13.29 14.80 12.70
CA VAL A 133 -12.75 15.83 11.81
C VAL A 133 -11.22 15.84 11.87
N GLU A 134 -10.57 16.23 10.77
CA GLU A 134 -9.11 16.17 10.63
C GLU A 134 -8.36 17.08 11.62
N THR A 135 -9.03 18.07 12.21
CA THR A 135 -8.45 19.04 13.14
C THR A 135 -8.59 18.64 14.61
N GLN A 136 -9.28 17.55 14.92
CA GLN A 136 -9.38 17.08 16.31
C GLN A 136 -8.05 16.46 16.76
N PRO A 137 -7.71 16.55 18.06
CA PRO A 137 -6.51 15.89 18.57
C PRO A 137 -6.64 14.36 18.49
N ASP A 138 -5.51 13.69 18.31
CA ASP A 138 -5.43 12.24 18.46
C ASP A 138 -5.67 11.86 19.93
N ASP A 139 -6.37 10.74 20.19
CA ASP A 139 -6.67 10.22 21.51
C ASP A 139 -5.79 9.00 21.84
#